data_335a33427248f3e94e116ac7e8e450d1
#
_entry.id   335a33427248f3e94e116ac7e8e450d1
#
_cell.length_a   1.000
_cell.length_b   1.000
_cell.length_c   1.000
_cell.angle_alpha   90.00
_cell.angle_beta   90.00
_cell.angle_gamma   90.00
#
_symmetry.space_group_name_H-M   'P 1'
#
loop_
_entity.id
_entity.type
_entity.pdbx_description
1 polymer ?
#
loop_
_entity_poly.entity_id
_entity_poly.type
_entity_poly.pdbx_seq_one_letter_code
_entity_poly.pdbx_strand_id
1 'polypeptide(L)'
;MPTFLEQRYCRKHLRCVRHITLDPKGRGAVRIHMIPPREDAPDAPFLLLLNGDKLVPLNLSWAILLANFMDRLEPFAGLEISESDWHAMADAAVAETHKTYPFTKKTELAEDLSLMLTSLVAIARGQEPEAEVGVLSLGDYAAEMTAPHRMDLMLSAMRKDGAWHCNQKCLHCYAAGQSLADAPELSTQQWLDILRRLRSANIPQVTFTGGEPTLRADLVELVDAAQWFVTRLNTNGQLLTPELCAKLYGASLDSVQVTLYSADPAIHNALVGADGFEKTVQGIRNAVAAGLIVSVNTPLCSLNTDYAATLRFAASLGVRYATCSGLIPSGSAEGAESRATRLTEQALTQVLQEAEAVVEELGMELDFTSPGWLPEETLRALGLHLIPSCGACLSNMALAPDGSIIPCQSWLSSAPLGNMLTDDWASVWNSERCAAIRAESAKMDHVCQLQGGNREEGARC
;
A
#
# COMPACT_ATOMS: atom_id res chain seq x y z
N MET A 1 -30.80 -7.77 -13.40
CA MET A 1 -30.22 -9.12 -13.45
C MET A 1 -29.36 -9.25 -14.71
N PRO A 2 -28.17 -9.82 -14.62
CA PRO A 2 -27.32 -10.06 -15.79
C PRO A 2 -28.00 -10.96 -16.81
N THR A 3 -27.81 -10.67 -18.09
CA THR A 3 -28.29 -11.50 -19.19
C THR A 3 -27.56 -12.84 -19.25
N PHE A 4 -28.07 -13.80 -19.98
CA PHE A 4 -27.41 -15.11 -20.17
C PHE A 4 -26.00 -14.98 -20.77
N LEU A 5 -25.81 -14.05 -21.71
CA LEU A 5 -24.50 -13.80 -22.34
C LEU A 5 -23.51 -13.19 -21.37
N GLU A 6 -23.92 -12.23 -20.55
CA GLU A 6 -23.11 -11.66 -19.49
C GLU A 6 -22.71 -12.69 -18.44
N GLN A 7 -23.66 -13.50 -17.95
CA GLN A 7 -23.37 -14.57 -16.99
C GLN A 7 -22.39 -15.60 -17.55
N ARG A 8 -22.52 -15.94 -18.84
CA ARG A 8 -21.60 -16.87 -19.52
C ARG A 8 -20.20 -16.26 -19.61
N TYR A 9 -20.10 -14.98 -19.96
CA TYR A 9 -18.84 -14.25 -20.04
C TYR A 9 -18.15 -14.21 -18.66
N CYS A 10 -18.87 -13.77 -17.63
CA CYS A 10 -18.34 -13.67 -16.26
C CYS A 10 -17.80 -15.02 -15.76
N ARG A 11 -18.58 -16.09 -15.89
CA ARG A 11 -18.15 -17.44 -15.47
C ARG A 11 -16.88 -17.91 -16.15
N LYS A 12 -16.62 -17.47 -17.38
CA LYS A 12 -15.48 -17.92 -18.18
C LYS A 12 -14.27 -17.00 -18.01
N HIS A 13 -14.47 -15.70 -17.89
CA HIS A 13 -13.42 -14.71 -18.06
C HIS A 13 -13.19 -13.81 -16.84
N LEU A 14 -14.14 -13.70 -15.90
CA LEU A 14 -14.10 -12.72 -14.81
C LEU A 14 -14.14 -13.38 -13.43
N ARG A 15 -13.28 -14.35 -13.17
CA ARG A 15 -13.19 -15.02 -11.87
C ARG A 15 -12.00 -14.59 -11.03
N CYS A 16 -11.03 -13.91 -11.64
CA CYS A 16 -9.79 -13.49 -11.00
C CYS A 16 -9.58 -12.00 -11.21
N VAL A 17 -8.80 -11.39 -10.31
CA VAL A 17 -8.33 -10.01 -10.51
C VAL A 17 -7.56 -9.92 -11.81
N ARG A 18 -7.86 -8.86 -12.57
CA ARG A 18 -7.13 -8.48 -13.77
C ARG A 18 -6.34 -7.22 -13.49
N HIS A 19 -5.24 -7.07 -14.17
CA HIS A 19 -4.34 -5.96 -13.95
C HIS A 19 -3.77 -5.44 -15.26
N ILE A 20 -3.69 -4.12 -15.38
CA ILE A 20 -2.85 -3.43 -16.37
C ILE A 20 -2.10 -2.29 -15.69
N THR A 21 -0.95 -1.95 -16.27
CA THR A 21 -0.21 -0.73 -15.93
C THR A 21 -0.05 0.09 -17.20
N LEU A 22 -0.50 1.32 -17.15
CA LEU A 22 -0.30 2.32 -18.19
C LEU A 22 0.92 3.15 -17.83
N ASP A 23 1.84 3.36 -18.76
CA ASP A 23 3.10 4.08 -18.58
C ASP A 23 3.95 3.54 -17.38
N PRO A 24 4.39 2.26 -17.42
CA PRO A 24 5.00 1.60 -16.27
C PRO A 24 6.33 2.21 -15.79
N LYS A 25 6.99 3.00 -16.64
CA LYS A 25 8.26 3.67 -16.33
C LYS A 25 8.14 5.17 -16.14
N GLY A 26 6.94 5.73 -16.33
CA GLY A 26 6.69 7.16 -16.20
C GLY A 26 6.32 7.56 -14.78
N ARG A 27 6.53 8.85 -14.45
CA ARG A 27 6.06 9.43 -13.18
C ARG A 27 4.53 9.46 -13.05
N GLY A 28 3.80 9.16 -14.12
CA GLY A 28 2.35 9.13 -14.18
C GLY A 28 1.78 7.74 -14.39
N ALA A 29 2.52 6.69 -14.02
CA ALA A 29 2.06 5.31 -14.13
C ALA A 29 0.69 5.15 -13.45
N VAL A 30 -0.23 4.51 -14.16
CA VAL A 30 -1.57 4.19 -13.66
C VAL A 30 -1.72 2.69 -13.59
N ARG A 31 -1.77 2.16 -12.38
CA ARG A 31 -2.03 0.74 -12.14
C ARG A 31 -3.51 0.52 -11.89
N ILE A 32 -4.11 -0.32 -12.69
CA ILE A 32 -5.53 -0.64 -12.63
C ILE A 32 -5.67 -2.12 -12.28
N HIS A 33 -6.25 -2.40 -11.12
CA HIS A 33 -6.65 -3.74 -10.74
C HIS A 33 -8.17 -3.83 -10.78
N MET A 34 -8.70 -4.72 -11.59
CA MET A 34 -10.14 -5.00 -11.65
C MET A 34 -10.44 -6.23 -10.80
N ILE A 35 -11.18 -6.03 -9.71
CA ILE A 35 -11.53 -7.03 -8.72
C ILE A 35 -12.95 -7.53 -9.00
N PRO A 36 -13.15 -8.81 -9.27
CA PRO A 36 -14.50 -9.37 -9.49
C PRO A 36 -15.27 -9.43 -8.16
N PRO A 37 -16.61 -9.43 -8.22
CA PRO A 37 -17.45 -9.70 -7.05
C PRO A 37 -17.20 -11.12 -6.52
N ARG A 38 -17.52 -11.33 -5.25
CA ARG A 38 -17.44 -12.65 -4.61
C ARG A 38 -18.44 -13.62 -5.24
N GLU A 39 -18.12 -14.91 -5.19
CA GLU A 39 -19.03 -15.96 -5.70
C GLU A 39 -20.36 -16.04 -4.91
N ASP A 40 -20.33 -15.69 -3.62
CA ASP A 40 -21.51 -15.64 -2.74
C ASP A 40 -22.27 -14.31 -2.79
N ALA A 41 -21.71 -13.27 -3.45
CA ALA A 41 -22.33 -11.97 -3.68
C ALA A 41 -22.20 -11.56 -5.17
N PRO A 42 -22.77 -12.32 -6.11
CA PRO A 42 -22.57 -12.11 -7.54
C PRO A 42 -23.22 -10.83 -8.10
N ASP A 43 -24.09 -10.21 -7.34
CA ASP A 43 -24.77 -8.96 -7.69
C ASP A 43 -23.99 -7.71 -7.21
N ALA A 44 -22.90 -7.89 -6.44
CA ALA A 44 -22.01 -6.81 -6.07
C ALA A 44 -21.29 -6.23 -7.31
N PRO A 45 -20.91 -4.94 -7.31
CA PRO A 45 -20.22 -4.33 -8.43
C PRO A 45 -18.83 -4.93 -8.63
N PHE A 46 -18.33 -4.89 -9.85
CA PHE A 46 -16.89 -4.98 -10.09
C PHE A 46 -16.22 -3.74 -9.51
N LEU A 47 -15.04 -3.92 -8.96
CA LEU A 47 -14.29 -2.82 -8.37
C LEU A 47 -12.98 -2.63 -9.10
N LEU A 48 -12.64 -1.38 -9.36
CA LEU A 48 -11.29 -1.00 -9.75
C LEU A 48 -10.56 -0.44 -8.56
N LEU A 49 -9.35 -0.92 -8.36
CA LEU A 49 -8.39 -0.28 -7.48
C LEU A 49 -7.35 0.42 -8.35
N LEU A 50 -7.35 1.75 -8.30
CA LEU A 50 -6.45 2.60 -9.08
C LEU A 50 -5.30 3.05 -8.18
N ASN A 51 -4.07 2.83 -8.62
CA ASN A 51 -2.83 3.16 -7.90
C ASN A 51 -2.79 2.72 -6.42
N GLY A 52 -3.69 1.80 -6.06
CA GLY A 52 -3.74 1.22 -4.75
C GLY A 52 -4.53 2.01 -3.69
N ASP A 53 -5.22 3.10 -4.05
CA ASP A 53 -5.97 3.91 -3.09
C ASP A 53 -7.40 4.27 -3.51
N LYS A 54 -7.69 4.44 -4.79
CA LYS A 54 -9.01 4.83 -5.27
C LYS A 54 -9.85 3.62 -5.64
N LEU A 55 -11.02 3.47 -5.03
CA LEU A 55 -11.98 2.40 -5.31
C LEU A 55 -13.11 2.91 -6.20
N VAL A 56 -13.18 2.39 -7.41
CA VAL A 56 -14.17 2.78 -8.42
C VAL A 56 -15.07 1.60 -8.75
N PRO A 57 -16.38 1.66 -8.44
CA PRO A 57 -17.31 0.62 -8.82
C PRO A 57 -17.60 0.68 -10.31
N LEU A 58 -17.59 -0.47 -10.98
CA LEU A 58 -17.99 -0.61 -12.37
C LEU A 58 -19.29 -1.38 -12.51
N ASN A 59 -20.14 -0.93 -13.41
CA ASN A 59 -21.23 -1.74 -13.91
C ASN A 59 -20.68 -2.90 -14.78
N LEU A 60 -21.50 -3.90 -14.99
CA LEU A 60 -21.09 -5.14 -15.66
C LEU A 60 -20.67 -4.91 -17.13
N SER A 61 -21.33 -4.01 -17.85
CA SER A 61 -20.98 -3.73 -19.27
C SER A 61 -19.59 -3.10 -19.40
N TRP A 62 -19.27 -2.14 -18.55
CA TRP A 62 -17.95 -1.53 -18.51
C TRP A 62 -16.88 -2.51 -18.01
N ALA A 63 -17.21 -3.37 -17.02
CA ALA A 63 -16.29 -4.41 -16.57
C ALA A 63 -15.95 -5.40 -17.69
N ILE A 64 -16.93 -5.84 -18.49
CA ILE A 64 -16.70 -6.73 -19.64
C ILE A 64 -15.87 -6.04 -20.72
N LEU A 65 -16.16 -4.78 -21.04
CA LEU A 65 -15.43 -4.01 -22.03
C LEU A 65 -13.98 -3.79 -21.62
N LEU A 66 -13.75 -3.38 -20.36
CA LEU A 66 -12.42 -3.21 -19.81
C LEU A 66 -11.64 -4.51 -19.78
N ALA A 67 -12.25 -5.62 -19.34
CA ALA A 67 -11.60 -6.93 -19.30
C ALA A 67 -11.13 -7.37 -20.70
N ASN A 68 -11.97 -7.19 -21.71
CA ASN A 68 -11.60 -7.49 -23.10
C ASN A 68 -10.43 -6.62 -23.59
N PHE A 69 -10.34 -5.38 -23.14
CA PHE A 69 -9.21 -4.50 -23.44
C PHE A 69 -7.94 -4.94 -22.69
N MET A 70 -8.06 -5.23 -21.37
CA MET A 70 -6.94 -5.68 -20.55
C MET A 70 -6.30 -6.98 -21.08
N ASP A 71 -7.11 -7.94 -21.52
CA ASP A 71 -6.64 -9.21 -22.12
C ASP A 71 -5.78 -8.99 -23.37
N ARG A 72 -6.02 -7.93 -24.11
CA ARG A 72 -5.27 -7.60 -25.32
C ARG A 72 -4.03 -6.78 -25.05
N LEU A 73 -4.04 -6.06 -23.94
CA LEU A 73 -2.90 -5.27 -23.49
C LEU A 73 -1.85 -6.13 -22.75
N GLU A 74 -2.29 -7.20 -22.07
CA GLU A 74 -1.41 -8.06 -21.27
C GLU A 74 -0.16 -8.58 -22.02
N PRO A 75 -0.24 -9.02 -23.29
CA PRO A 75 0.95 -9.45 -24.05
C PRO A 75 1.98 -8.36 -24.31
N PHE A 76 1.60 -7.10 -24.16
CA PHE A 76 2.46 -5.92 -24.38
C PHE A 76 2.98 -5.32 -23.07
N ALA A 77 2.78 -6.00 -21.95
CA ALA A 77 3.24 -5.51 -20.64
C ALA A 77 4.74 -5.19 -20.66
N GLY A 78 5.08 -3.96 -20.28
CA GLY A 78 6.48 -3.48 -20.26
C GLY A 78 7.08 -3.10 -21.63
N LEU A 79 6.30 -3.16 -22.69
CA LEU A 79 6.72 -2.74 -24.04
C LEU A 79 6.15 -1.36 -24.37
N GLU A 80 6.84 -0.62 -25.22
CA GLU A 80 6.29 0.56 -25.87
C GLU A 80 5.27 0.12 -26.93
N ILE A 81 4.07 0.72 -26.90
CA ILE A 81 2.97 0.38 -27.80
C ILE A 81 2.83 1.52 -28.81
N SER A 82 2.81 1.17 -30.08
CA SER A 82 2.53 2.16 -31.13
C SER A 82 1.07 2.59 -31.10
N GLU A 83 0.76 3.78 -31.62
CA GLU A 83 -0.62 4.28 -31.73
C GLU A 83 -1.49 3.33 -32.57
N SER A 84 -0.93 2.74 -33.62
CA SER A 84 -1.63 1.76 -34.46
C SER A 84 -1.96 0.47 -33.72
N ASP A 85 -1.05 -0.03 -32.88
CA ASP A 85 -1.29 -1.23 -32.06
C ASP A 85 -2.32 -0.96 -30.97
N TRP A 86 -2.25 0.23 -30.35
CA TRP A 86 -3.26 0.67 -29.39
C TRP A 86 -4.67 0.68 -29.99
N HIS A 87 -4.85 1.28 -31.18
CA HIS A 87 -6.14 1.28 -31.86
C HIS A 87 -6.58 -0.12 -32.25
N ALA A 88 -5.68 -0.97 -32.74
CA ALA A 88 -5.99 -2.35 -33.09
C ALA A 88 -6.48 -3.17 -31.86
N MET A 89 -5.86 -2.95 -30.69
CA MET A 89 -6.30 -3.57 -29.43
C MET A 89 -7.67 -3.08 -28.98
N ALA A 90 -7.92 -1.77 -29.08
CA ALA A 90 -9.21 -1.18 -28.74
C ALA A 90 -10.32 -1.73 -29.65
N ASP A 91 -10.10 -1.76 -30.99
CA ASP A 91 -11.04 -2.33 -31.94
C ASP A 91 -11.33 -3.81 -31.69
N ALA A 92 -10.29 -4.59 -31.36
CA ALA A 92 -10.44 -5.99 -31.03
C ALA A 92 -11.21 -6.20 -29.71
N ALA A 93 -11.01 -5.35 -28.71
CA ALA A 93 -11.77 -5.36 -27.45
C ALA A 93 -13.26 -5.05 -27.69
N VAL A 94 -13.54 -4.02 -28.48
CA VAL A 94 -14.90 -3.64 -28.90
C VAL A 94 -15.57 -4.79 -29.68
N ALA A 95 -14.87 -5.41 -30.62
CA ALA A 95 -15.40 -6.51 -31.39
C ALA A 95 -15.75 -7.76 -30.53
N GLU A 96 -14.94 -8.04 -29.50
CA GLU A 96 -15.23 -9.13 -28.56
C GLU A 96 -16.40 -8.79 -27.65
N THR A 97 -16.44 -7.58 -27.11
CA THR A 97 -17.54 -7.10 -26.26
C THR A 97 -18.87 -7.07 -27.02
N HIS A 98 -18.86 -6.74 -28.30
CA HIS A 98 -20.05 -6.75 -29.16
C HIS A 98 -20.68 -8.14 -29.28
N LYS A 99 -19.93 -9.24 -29.09
CA LYS A 99 -20.50 -10.60 -29.05
C LYS A 99 -21.39 -10.81 -27.81
N THR A 100 -21.10 -10.12 -26.73
CA THR A 100 -21.93 -10.14 -25.50
C THR A 100 -23.09 -9.15 -25.61
N TYR A 101 -22.88 -8.01 -26.32
CA TYR A 101 -23.85 -6.94 -26.52
C TYR A 101 -24.17 -6.74 -28.01
N PRO A 102 -24.83 -7.70 -28.69
CA PRO A 102 -25.00 -7.66 -30.15
C PRO A 102 -25.93 -6.55 -30.65
N PHE A 103 -26.71 -5.94 -29.76
CA PHE A 103 -27.64 -4.84 -30.09
C PHE A 103 -27.03 -3.46 -29.84
N THR A 104 -25.88 -3.35 -29.22
CA THR A 104 -25.14 -2.10 -29.00
C THR A 104 -24.22 -1.87 -30.20
N LYS A 105 -24.18 -0.66 -30.73
CA LYS A 105 -23.29 -0.35 -31.87
C LYS A 105 -21.83 -0.39 -31.42
N LYS A 106 -20.96 -0.85 -32.32
CA LYS A 106 -19.51 -0.87 -32.03
C LYS A 106 -18.93 0.53 -31.79
N THR A 107 -19.50 1.54 -32.42
CA THR A 107 -19.11 2.95 -32.21
C THR A 107 -19.43 3.41 -30.79
N GLU A 108 -20.58 3.04 -30.24
CA GLU A 108 -20.96 3.33 -28.86
C GLU A 108 -20.01 2.64 -27.87
N LEU A 109 -19.67 1.36 -28.11
CA LEU A 109 -18.70 0.62 -27.28
C LEU A 109 -17.29 1.23 -27.37
N ALA A 110 -16.88 1.78 -28.52
CA ALA A 110 -15.59 2.44 -28.68
C ALA A 110 -15.55 3.79 -27.94
N GLU A 111 -16.64 4.56 -28.00
CA GLU A 111 -16.82 5.79 -27.25
C GLU A 111 -16.80 5.52 -25.73
N ASP A 112 -17.53 4.51 -25.27
CA ASP A 112 -17.52 4.05 -23.87
C ASP A 112 -16.12 3.64 -23.40
N LEU A 113 -15.36 2.90 -24.21
CA LEU A 113 -13.99 2.51 -23.87
C LEU A 113 -13.08 3.72 -23.72
N SER A 114 -13.16 4.67 -24.65
CA SER A 114 -12.37 5.90 -24.61
C SER A 114 -12.70 6.72 -23.36
N LEU A 115 -14.00 6.96 -23.12
CA LEU A 115 -14.49 7.72 -21.97
C LEU A 115 -14.09 7.07 -20.65
N MET A 116 -14.19 5.73 -20.57
CA MET A 116 -13.79 4.99 -19.38
C MET A 116 -12.30 5.12 -19.11
N LEU A 117 -11.43 4.89 -20.11
CA LEU A 117 -9.98 4.95 -19.92
C LEU A 117 -9.51 6.35 -19.55
N THR A 118 -10.03 7.40 -20.21
CA THR A 118 -9.68 8.79 -19.86
C THR A 118 -10.12 9.13 -18.43
N SER A 119 -11.33 8.71 -18.03
CA SER A 119 -11.86 8.95 -16.69
C SER A 119 -11.06 8.22 -15.61
N LEU A 120 -10.68 6.95 -15.85
CA LEU A 120 -9.87 6.17 -14.90
C LEU A 120 -8.47 6.77 -14.72
N VAL A 121 -7.86 7.24 -15.80
CA VAL A 121 -6.56 7.94 -15.73
C VAL A 121 -6.68 9.25 -14.97
N ALA A 122 -7.75 10.03 -15.19
CA ALA A 122 -8.02 11.28 -14.47
C ALA A 122 -8.16 11.03 -12.96
N ILE A 123 -9.02 10.07 -12.56
CA ILE A 123 -9.21 9.69 -11.14
C ILE A 123 -7.90 9.24 -10.50
N ALA A 124 -7.14 8.38 -11.19
CA ALA A 124 -5.85 7.89 -10.68
C ALA A 124 -4.82 8.99 -10.46
N ARG A 125 -4.95 10.11 -11.18
CA ARG A 125 -4.09 11.30 -11.09
C ARG A 125 -4.69 12.40 -10.22
N GLY A 126 -5.80 12.14 -9.52
CA GLY A 126 -6.48 13.13 -8.68
C GLY A 126 -7.17 14.26 -9.47
N GLN A 127 -7.51 14.01 -10.73
CA GLN A 127 -8.20 14.95 -11.61
C GLN A 127 -9.68 14.58 -11.69
N GLU A 128 -10.54 15.56 -12.04
CA GLU A 128 -11.96 15.33 -12.27
C GLU A 128 -12.17 14.47 -13.53
N PRO A 129 -12.93 13.37 -13.44
CA PRO A 129 -13.24 12.52 -14.59
C PRO A 129 -14.32 13.13 -15.47
N GLU A 130 -14.32 12.79 -16.77
CA GLU A 130 -15.40 13.17 -17.69
C GLU A 130 -16.69 12.37 -17.44
N ALA A 131 -16.59 11.11 -17.03
CA ALA A 131 -17.74 10.29 -16.68
C ALA A 131 -18.16 10.51 -15.22
N GLU A 132 -19.46 10.46 -14.94
CA GLU A 132 -19.99 10.37 -13.58
C GLU A 132 -19.64 9.00 -12.99
N VAL A 133 -18.49 8.90 -12.34
CA VAL A 133 -18.00 7.69 -11.70
C VAL A 133 -17.94 7.91 -10.19
N GLY A 134 -18.65 7.09 -9.43
CA GLY A 134 -18.58 7.12 -7.97
C GLY A 134 -17.24 6.59 -7.46
N VAL A 135 -16.79 7.09 -6.33
CA VAL A 135 -15.66 6.51 -5.58
C VAL A 135 -16.23 5.95 -4.27
N LEU A 136 -15.91 4.69 -3.97
CA LEU A 136 -16.37 4.03 -2.74
C LEU A 136 -15.39 4.24 -1.60
N SER A 137 -15.91 4.33 -0.39
CA SER A 137 -15.09 4.17 0.80
C SER A 137 -14.77 2.69 1.04
N LEU A 138 -13.68 2.44 1.77
CA LEU A 138 -13.32 1.09 2.16
C LEU A 138 -14.39 0.43 3.05
N GLY A 139 -15.06 1.21 3.90
CA GLY A 139 -16.14 0.75 4.75
C GLY A 139 -17.35 0.23 3.97
N ASP A 140 -17.73 0.93 2.90
CA ASP A 140 -18.84 0.52 2.02
C ASP A 140 -18.57 -0.82 1.33
N TYR A 141 -17.29 -1.10 1.06
CA TYR A 141 -16.87 -2.29 0.33
C TYR A 141 -16.45 -3.46 1.24
N ALA A 142 -16.21 -3.23 2.52
CA ALA A 142 -15.63 -4.21 3.45
C ALA A 142 -16.33 -5.59 3.46
N ALA A 143 -17.65 -5.61 3.31
CA ALA A 143 -18.43 -6.85 3.30
C ALA A 143 -18.15 -7.73 2.08
N GLU A 144 -17.73 -7.13 0.97
CA GLU A 144 -17.52 -7.79 -0.31
C GLU A 144 -16.05 -8.21 -0.52
N MET A 145 -15.15 -7.86 0.42
CA MET A 145 -13.73 -8.15 0.30
C MET A 145 -13.42 -9.65 0.43
N THR A 146 -12.55 -10.14 -0.44
CA THR A 146 -12.00 -11.51 -0.39
C THR A 146 -10.54 -11.54 0.08
N ALA A 147 -9.92 -10.37 0.17
CA ALA A 147 -8.54 -10.17 0.59
C ALA A 147 -8.32 -8.70 1.00
N PRO A 148 -7.26 -8.38 1.76
CA PRO A 148 -6.86 -6.99 1.99
C PRO A 148 -6.33 -6.38 0.68
N HIS A 149 -6.36 -5.05 0.58
CA HIS A 149 -5.78 -4.38 -0.59
C HIS A 149 -4.24 -4.39 -0.58
N ARG A 150 -3.62 -4.52 0.60
CA ARG A 150 -2.17 -4.48 0.76
C ARG A 150 -1.67 -5.58 1.70
N MET A 151 -0.55 -6.17 1.32
CA MET A 151 0.24 -7.06 2.18
C MET A 151 1.63 -6.47 2.41
N ASP A 152 1.97 -6.19 3.67
CA ASP A 152 3.30 -5.74 4.05
C ASP A 152 4.20 -6.96 4.28
N LEU A 153 5.31 -7.08 3.54
CA LEU A 153 6.19 -8.24 3.55
C LEU A 153 7.45 -7.91 4.36
N MET A 154 7.57 -8.46 5.56
CA MET A 154 8.80 -8.34 6.35
C MET A 154 9.87 -9.26 5.77
N LEU A 155 10.60 -8.79 4.76
CA LEU A 155 11.60 -9.59 4.07
C LEU A 155 12.81 -9.93 4.95
N SER A 156 13.18 -9.01 5.86
CA SER A 156 14.31 -9.17 6.77
C SER A 156 13.87 -9.15 8.23
N ALA A 157 14.43 -10.05 9.03
CA ALA A 157 14.20 -10.12 10.46
C ALA A 157 14.92 -8.99 11.21
N MET A 158 14.42 -8.65 12.40
CA MET A 158 15.10 -7.71 13.30
C MET A 158 16.39 -8.30 13.88
N ARG A 159 16.42 -9.62 14.07
CA ARG A 159 17.58 -10.38 14.56
C ARG A 159 17.87 -11.55 13.63
N LYS A 160 19.15 -11.85 13.44
CA LYS A 160 19.63 -13.00 12.68
C LYS A 160 20.77 -13.66 13.44
N ASP A 161 20.71 -14.98 13.59
CA ASP A 161 21.69 -15.77 14.37
C ASP A 161 21.89 -15.22 15.79
N GLY A 162 20.80 -14.74 16.43
CA GLY A 162 20.81 -14.17 17.77
C GLY A 162 21.33 -12.73 17.86
N ALA A 163 21.89 -12.16 16.79
CA ALA A 163 22.39 -10.79 16.74
C ALA A 163 21.38 -9.82 16.12
N TRP A 164 21.46 -8.54 16.49
CA TRP A 164 20.70 -7.48 15.85
C TRP A 164 21.10 -7.35 14.38
N HIS A 165 20.11 -7.37 13.46
CA HIS A 165 20.38 -7.43 12.03
C HIS A 165 20.09 -6.12 11.28
N CYS A 166 19.07 -5.33 11.69
CA CYS A 166 18.85 -4.03 11.11
C CYS A 166 20.04 -3.09 11.32
N ASN A 167 20.42 -2.29 10.32
CA ASN A 167 21.54 -1.34 10.42
C ASN A 167 21.22 -0.06 11.23
N GLN A 168 20.00 0.03 11.81
CA GLN A 168 19.58 1.05 12.78
C GLN A 168 18.99 0.40 14.01
N LYS A 169 18.95 1.16 15.13
CA LYS A 169 18.37 0.73 16.40
C LYS A 169 17.41 1.80 16.92
N CYS A 170 16.36 2.06 16.12
CA CYS A 170 15.44 3.16 16.38
C CYS A 170 14.79 3.07 17.75
N LEU A 171 14.74 4.19 18.47
CA LEU A 171 14.11 4.31 19.79
C LEU A 171 12.65 3.86 19.78
N HIS A 172 11.92 4.15 18.69
CA HIS A 172 10.50 3.88 18.53
C HIS A 172 10.19 2.69 17.59
N CYS A 173 11.14 1.76 17.40
CA CYS A 173 10.93 0.63 16.50
C CYS A 173 9.78 -0.27 17.00
N TYR A 174 8.68 -0.32 16.25
CA TYR A 174 7.50 -1.11 16.59
C TYR A 174 7.77 -2.62 16.52
N ALA A 175 8.75 -3.06 15.72
CA ALA A 175 9.08 -4.47 15.50
C ALA A 175 10.11 -5.01 16.51
N ALA A 176 10.90 -4.15 17.17
CA ALA A 176 11.99 -4.58 18.04
C ALA A 176 11.48 -5.35 19.25
N GLY A 177 12.08 -6.50 19.52
CA GLY A 177 11.74 -7.33 20.69
C GLY A 177 10.43 -8.11 20.57
N GLN A 178 9.85 -8.15 19.37
CA GLN A 178 8.65 -8.94 19.09
C GLN A 178 9.01 -10.29 18.47
N SER A 179 8.38 -11.38 18.93
CA SER A 179 8.77 -12.74 18.58
C SER A 179 8.73 -13.05 17.08
N LEU A 180 7.67 -12.62 16.39
CA LEU A 180 7.54 -12.84 14.94
C LEU A 180 8.48 -11.97 14.11
N ALA A 181 8.93 -10.82 14.63
CA ALA A 181 9.92 -9.98 13.95
C ALA A 181 11.33 -10.61 13.96
N ASP A 182 11.59 -11.54 14.88
CA ASP A 182 12.85 -12.28 15.00
C ASP A 182 12.75 -13.68 14.34
N ALA A 183 11.65 -14.00 13.68
CA ALA A 183 11.44 -15.28 13.00
C ALA A 183 12.47 -15.49 11.88
N PRO A 184 12.82 -16.75 11.54
CA PRO A 184 13.77 -17.06 10.48
C PRO A 184 13.35 -16.49 9.13
N GLU A 185 14.29 -15.88 8.42
CA GLU A 185 14.04 -15.34 7.08
C GLU A 185 13.83 -16.44 6.05
N LEU A 186 12.83 -16.25 5.21
CA LEU A 186 12.59 -17.08 4.03
C LEU A 186 13.64 -16.86 2.95
N SER A 187 13.90 -17.92 2.16
CA SER A 187 14.73 -17.87 0.96
C SER A 187 14.04 -17.06 -0.15
N THR A 188 14.80 -16.64 -1.16
CA THR A 188 14.28 -16.00 -2.38
C THR A 188 13.16 -16.82 -3.00
N GLN A 189 13.36 -18.14 -3.19
CA GLN A 189 12.37 -19.01 -3.80
C GLN A 189 11.05 -19.04 -3.02
N GLN A 190 11.11 -19.07 -1.70
CA GLN A 190 9.90 -19.05 -0.85
C GLN A 190 9.16 -17.71 -0.96
N TRP A 191 9.88 -16.58 -1.04
CA TRP A 191 9.26 -15.27 -1.30
C TRP A 191 8.63 -15.20 -2.70
N LEU A 192 9.27 -15.75 -3.73
CA LEU A 192 8.67 -15.86 -5.06
C LEU A 192 7.40 -16.72 -5.06
N ASP A 193 7.38 -17.79 -4.27
CA ASP A 193 6.19 -18.62 -4.07
C ASP A 193 5.07 -17.84 -3.36
N ILE A 194 5.43 -17.05 -2.34
CA ILE A 194 4.49 -16.15 -1.65
C ILE A 194 3.91 -15.11 -2.62
N LEU A 195 4.71 -14.45 -3.45
CA LEU A 195 4.20 -13.48 -4.43
C LEU A 195 3.18 -14.13 -5.37
N ARG A 196 3.42 -15.36 -5.84
CA ARG A 196 2.44 -16.10 -6.66
C ARG A 196 1.14 -16.39 -5.89
N ARG A 197 1.22 -16.75 -4.61
CA ARG A 197 0.05 -17.01 -3.75
C ARG A 197 -0.72 -15.73 -3.44
N LEU A 198 -0.03 -14.61 -3.18
CA LEU A 198 -0.66 -13.29 -2.97
C LEU A 198 -1.42 -12.84 -4.22
N ARG A 199 -0.84 -13.04 -5.42
CA ARG A 199 -1.55 -12.80 -6.69
C ARG A 199 -2.81 -13.68 -6.80
N SER A 200 -2.71 -14.97 -6.48
CA SER A 200 -3.86 -15.90 -6.51
C SER A 200 -4.92 -15.55 -5.45
N ALA A 201 -4.52 -14.96 -4.33
CA ALA A 201 -5.40 -14.44 -3.29
C ALA A 201 -6.06 -13.10 -3.66
N ASN A 202 -5.74 -12.53 -4.82
CA ASN A 202 -6.24 -11.23 -5.31
C ASN A 202 -5.81 -10.04 -4.44
N ILE A 203 -4.61 -10.08 -3.86
CA ILE A 203 -4.04 -8.97 -3.09
C ILE A 203 -3.27 -8.07 -4.05
N PRO A 204 -3.74 -6.85 -4.36
CA PRO A 204 -3.20 -6.05 -5.47
C PRO A 204 -1.95 -5.25 -5.13
N GLN A 205 -1.60 -5.09 -3.84
CA GLN A 205 -0.45 -4.29 -3.41
C GLN A 205 0.45 -5.06 -2.47
N VAL A 206 1.76 -4.82 -2.61
CA VAL A 206 2.76 -5.31 -1.66
C VAL A 206 3.69 -4.18 -1.22
N THR A 207 4.03 -4.18 0.08
CA THR A 207 5.06 -3.31 0.63
C THR A 207 6.23 -4.15 1.09
N PHE A 208 7.38 -3.96 0.51
CA PHE A 208 8.62 -4.58 0.97
C PHE A 208 9.14 -3.83 2.19
N THR A 209 9.25 -4.51 3.32
CA THR A 209 9.65 -3.94 4.61
C THR A 209 10.43 -4.99 5.43
N GLY A 210 10.57 -4.80 6.72
CA GLY A 210 11.25 -5.72 7.63
C GLY A 210 12.04 -4.98 8.69
N GLY A 211 13.17 -5.52 9.10
CA GLY A 211 14.18 -4.78 9.84
C GLY A 211 14.75 -3.67 8.94
N GLU A 212 15.47 -4.06 7.90
CA GLU A 212 15.84 -3.21 6.78
C GLU A 212 15.91 -4.05 5.49
N PRO A 213 14.94 -3.90 4.57
CA PRO A 213 14.84 -4.76 3.39
C PRO A 213 16.01 -4.60 2.41
N THR A 214 16.67 -3.44 2.38
CA THR A 214 17.83 -3.21 1.49
C THR A 214 19.10 -3.97 1.91
N LEU A 215 19.11 -4.64 3.06
CA LEU A 215 20.16 -5.57 3.45
C LEU A 215 20.07 -6.90 2.69
N ARG A 216 18.94 -7.21 2.05
CA ARG A 216 18.78 -8.42 1.25
C ARG A 216 19.37 -8.25 -0.14
N ALA A 217 20.25 -9.16 -0.52
CA ALA A 217 20.88 -9.14 -1.83
C ALA A 217 19.91 -9.42 -2.99
N ASP A 218 18.81 -10.14 -2.72
CA ASP A 218 17.76 -10.53 -3.66
C ASP A 218 16.60 -9.53 -3.77
N LEU A 219 16.66 -8.38 -3.09
CA LEU A 219 15.56 -7.39 -3.08
C LEU A 219 15.13 -7.00 -4.51
N VAL A 220 16.07 -6.73 -5.41
CA VAL A 220 15.75 -6.34 -6.80
C VAL A 220 15.03 -7.45 -7.55
N GLU A 221 15.43 -8.71 -7.36
CA GLU A 221 14.77 -9.89 -7.95
C GLU A 221 13.33 -10.02 -7.45
N LEU A 222 13.09 -9.79 -6.15
CA LEU A 222 11.75 -9.84 -5.56
C LEU A 222 10.85 -8.70 -6.06
N VAL A 223 11.41 -7.49 -6.23
CA VAL A 223 10.68 -6.36 -6.82
C VAL A 223 10.34 -6.63 -8.28
N ASP A 224 11.27 -7.16 -9.07
CA ASP A 224 11.03 -7.51 -10.48
C ASP A 224 9.95 -8.58 -10.64
N ALA A 225 9.93 -9.58 -9.75
CA ALA A 225 8.88 -10.59 -9.72
C ALA A 225 7.50 -10.06 -9.27
N ALA A 226 7.46 -8.87 -8.69
CA ALA A 226 6.24 -8.26 -8.16
C ALA A 226 5.58 -7.24 -9.12
N GLN A 227 5.95 -7.19 -10.40
CA GLN A 227 5.43 -6.20 -11.37
C GLN A 227 3.90 -6.23 -11.55
N TRP A 228 3.25 -7.33 -11.18
CA TRP A 228 1.79 -7.42 -11.17
C TRP A 228 1.14 -6.57 -10.07
N PHE A 229 1.88 -6.29 -8.99
CA PHE A 229 1.38 -5.54 -7.84
C PHE A 229 1.67 -4.05 -7.96
N VAL A 230 0.93 -3.22 -7.23
CA VAL A 230 1.43 -1.92 -6.79
C VAL A 230 2.49 -2.18 -5.72
N THR A 231 3.70 -1.69 -5.94
CA THR A 231 4.86 -2.01 -5.11
C THR A 231 5.38 -0.80 -4.35
N ARG A 232 5.62 -0.99 -3.06
CA ARG A 232 6.25 0.02 -2.21
C ARG A 232 7.44 -0.59 -1.47
N LEU A 233 8.49 0.19 -1.29
CA LEU A 233 9.64 -0.13 -0.44
C LEU A 233 9.66 0.81 0.76
N ASN A 234 9.57 0.27 1.99
CA ASN A 234 9.79 1.02 3.22
C ASN A 234 11.22 0.74 3.71
N THR A 235 12.03 1.77 3.82
CA THR A 235 13.45 1.66 4.15
C THR A 235 13.94 2.83 5.01
N ASN A 236 15.07 2.64 5.70
CA ASN A 236 15.77 3.75 6.34
C ASN A 236 16.62 4.59 5.37
N GLY A 237 16.73 4.16 4.12
CA GLY A 237 17.37 4.90 3.03
C GLY A 237 18.89 4.83 2.98
N GLN A 238 19.58 4.31 4.00
CA GLN A 238 21.04 4.38 4.07
C GLN A 238 21.78 3.62 2.95
N LEU A 239 21.15 2.59 2.39
CA LEU A 239 21.72 1.75 1.32
C LEU A 239 21.16 2.04 -0.07
N LEU A 240 20.35 3.11 -0.23
CA LEU A 240 19.85 3.56 -1.52
C LEU A 240 20.99 4.23 -2.33
N THR A 241 21.90 3.40 -2.86
CA THR A 241 22.94 3.87 -3.79
C THR A 241 22.33 4.21 -5.14
N PRO A 242 23.01 5.02 -6.00
CA PRO A 242 22.53 5.29 -7.35
C PRO A 242 22.27 4.01 -8.16
N GLU A 243 23.13 3.00 -8.01
CA GLU A 243 23.04 1.71 -8.71
C GLU A 243 21.82 0.91 -8.23
N LEU A 244 21.56 0.88 -6.92
CA LEU A 244 20.39 0.19 -6.37
C LEU A 244 19.10 0.90 -6.81
N CYS A 245 19.05 2.23 -6.73
CA CYS A 245 17.89 3.01 -7.17
C CYS A 245 17.59 2.80 -8.66
N ALA A 246 18.60 2.78 -9.52
CA ALA A 246 18.43 2.51 -10.94
C ALA A 246 17.89 1.09 -11.21
N LYS A 247 18.38 0.08 -10.47
CA LYS A 247 17.88 -1.30 -10.57
C LYS A 247 16.43 -1.41 -10.07
N LEU A 248 16.08 -0.79 -8.95
CA LEU A 248 14.72 -0.79 -8.42
C LEU A 248 13.74 -0.09 -9.37
N TYR A 249 14.15 1.04 -9.96
CA TYR A 249 13.36 1.72 -11.00
C TYR A 249 13.17 0.82 -12.24
N GLY A 250 14.24 0.17 -12.71
CA GLY A 250 14.18 -0.77 -13.82
C GLY A 250 13.31 -2.00 -13.54
N ALA A 251 13.24 -2.45 -12.29
CA ALA A 251 12.36 -3.51 -11.80
C ALA A 251 10.89 -3.06 -11.58
N SER A 252 10.55 -1.83 -11.96
CA SER A 252 9.20 -1.24 -11.82
C SER A 252 8.73 -1.04 -10.38
N LEU A 253 9.62 -0.69 -9.46
CA LEU A 253 9.22 -0.25 -8.13
C LEU A 253 8.44 1.07 -8.24
N ASP A 254 7.21 1.12 -7.72
CA ASP A 254 6.35 2.30 -7.83
C ASP A 254 6.74 3.42 -6.88
N SER A 255 7.05 3.09 -5.63
CA SER A 255 7.37 4.11 -4.62
C SER A 255 8.34 3.63 -3.55
N VAL A 256 9.07 4.59 -3.00
CA VAL A 256 9.97 4.38 -1.85
C VAL A 256 9.52 5.30 -0.72
N GLN A 257 9.28 4.74 0.45
CA GLN A 257 9.06 5.50 1.67
C GLN A 257 10.31 5.45 2.54
N VAL A 258 10.92 6.60 2.82
CA VAL A 258 12.13 6.70 3.65
C VAL A 258 11.78 7.28 5.00
N THR A 259 12.25 6.66 6.08
CA THR A 259 12.08 7.19 7.43
C THR A 259 13.07 8.34 7.67
N LEU A 260 12.52 9.54 7.91
CA LEU A 260 13.29 10.75 8.25
C LEU A 260 12.69 11.38 9.50
N TYR A 261 13.39 11.30 10.62
CA TYR A 261 12.87 11.82 11.90
C TYR A 261 12.99 13.34 12.06
N SER A 262 14.03 13.94 11.51
CA SER A 262 14.31 15.36 11.64
C SER A 262 15.25 15.85 10.55
N ALA A 263 15.18 17.14 10.23
CA ALA A 263 16.18 17.85 9.44
C ALA A 263 17.50 18.10 10.23
N ASP A 264 17.43 18.02 11.57
CA ASP A 264 18.61 18.10 12.42
C ASP A 264 19.31 16.74 12.51
N PRO A 265 20.58 16.65 12.07
CA PRO A 265 21.35 15.40 12.12
C PRO A 265 21.46 14.79 13.51
N ALA A 266 21.61 15.60 14.54
CA ALA A 266 21.78 15.14 15.91
C ALA A 266 20.48 14.48 16.43
N ILE A 267 19.33 15.11 16.17
CA ILE A 267 18.01 14.58 16.53
C ILE A 267 17.73 13.29 15.74
N HIS A 268 17.93 13.31 14.42
CA HIS A 268 17.71 12.13 13.60
C HIS A 268 18.56 10.95 14.09
N ASN A 269 19.87 11.15 14.24
CA ASN A 269 20.81 10.10 14.65
C ASN A 269 20.49 9.52 16.04
N ALA A 270 20.10 10.39 16.98
CA ALA A 270 19.65 9.94 18.31
C ALA A 270 18.41 9.06 18.22
N LEU A 271 17.41 9.42 17.42
CA LEU A 271 16.15 8.70 17.29
C LEU A 271 16.29 7.37 16.50
N VAL A 272 17.18 7.31 15.54
CA VAL A 272 17.45 6.06 14.79
C VAL A 272 18.54 5.19 15.44
N GLY A 273 19.21 5.70 16.49
CA GLY A 273 20.26 4.97 17.21
C GLY A 273 21.47 4.59 16.35
N ALA A 274 21.80 5.43 15.37
CA ALA A 274 22.90 5.24 14.42
C ALA A 274 23.35 6.57 13.84
N ASP A 275 24.62 6.70 13.47
CA ASP A 275 25.13 7.82 12.70
C ASP A 275 24.81 7.61 11.22
N GLY A 276 23.59 7.97 10.82
CA GLY A 276 23.01 7.63 9.52
C GLY A 276 22.40 8.76 8.73
N PHE A 277 22.27 9.97 9.31
CA PHE A 277 21.56 11.08 8.68
C PHE A 277 22.04 11.38 7.27
N GLU A 278 23.34 11.60 7.06
CA GLU A 278 23.89 11.92 5.75
C GLU A 278 23.64 10.83 4.71
N LYS A 279 23.72 9.55 5.12
CA LYS A 279 23.44 8.42 4.25
C LYS A 279 21.97 8.36 3.87
N THR A 280 21.07 8.55 4.82
CA THR A 280 19.61 8.61 4.59
C THR A 280 19.26 9.74 3.63
N VAL A 281 19.80 10.95 3.85
CA VAL A 281 19.59 12.12 2.97
C VAL A 281 20.14 11.86 1.57
N GLN A 282 21.34 11.27 1.47
CA GLN A 282 21.90 10.91 0.17
C GLN A 282 21.07 9.84 -0.54
N GLY A 283 20.54 8.87 0.20
CA GLY A 283 19.62 7.86 -0.32
C GLY A 283 18.33 8.46 -0.89
N ILE A 284 17.74 9.45 -0.22
CA ILE A 284 16.58 10.20 -0.73
C ILE A 284 16.93 10.89 -2.05
N ARG A 285 18.07 11.61 -2.11
CA ARG A 285 18.53 12.26 -3.34
C ARG A 285 18.74 11.27 -4.49
N ASN A 286 19.33 10.13 -4.21
CA ASN A 286 19.60 9.09 -5.21
C ASN A 286 18.29 8.50 -5.75
N ALA A 287 17.30 8.24 -4.89
CA ALA A 287 16.01 7.73 -5.28
C ALA A 287 15.22 8.73 -6.14
N VAL A 288 15.20 10.02 -5.74
CA VAL A 288 14.59 11.10 -6.53
C VAL A 288 15.30 11.25 -7.88
N ALA A 289 16.63 11.24 -7.91
CA ALA A 289 17.42 11.35 -9.14
C ALA A 289 17.19 10.17 -10.09
N ALA A 290 16.95 8.97 -9.57
CA ALA A 290 16.61 7.78 -10.36
C ALA A 290 15.17 7.81 -10.94
N GLY A 291 14.33 8.79 -10.53
CA GLY A 291 12.95 8.91 -11.00
C GLY A 291 11.92 8.14 -10.16
N LEU A 292 12.32 7.55 -9.05
CA LEU A 292 11.39 6.90 -8.10
C LEU A 292 10.47 7.93 -7.44
N ILE A 293 9.23 7.55 -7.17
CA ILE A 293 8.33 8.34 -6.32
C ILE A 293 8.79 8.15 -4.88
N VAL A 294 9.24 9.25 -4.26
CA VAL A 294 9.77 9.21 -2.88
C VAL A 294 8.82 9.91 -1.93
N SER A 295 8.46 9.23 -0.86
CA SER A 295 7.82 9.81 0.32
C SER A 295 8.74 9.73 1.54
N VAL A 296 8.57 10.64 2.49
CA VAL A 296 9.21 10.54 3.80
C VAL A 296 8.16 10.17 4.85
N ASN A 297 8.56 9.35 5.82
CA ASN A 297 7.73 9.03 6.99
C ASN A 297 8.40 9.50 8.26
N THR A 298 7.67 10.23 9.10
CA THR A 298 8.17 10.78 10.37
C THR A 298 7.30 10.33 11.54
N PRO A 299 7.75 9.38 12.37
CA PRO A 299 7.12 9.16 13.66
C PRO A 299 7.35 10.37 14.57
N LEU A 300 6.26 11.01 15.01
CA LEU A 300 6.31 12.24 15.81
C LEU A 300 6.45 11.96 17.30
N CYS A 301 7.36 12.69 17.94
CA CYS A 301 7.61 12.61 19.37
C CYS A 301 8.06 13.98 19.90
N SER A 302 8.24 14.12 21.22
CA SER A 302 8.66 15.39 21.84
C SER A 302 10.07 15.83 21.48
N LEU A 303 10.88 14.98 20.83
CA LEU A 303 12.25 15.30 20.42
C LEU A 303 12.34 15.86 19.00
N ASN A 304 11.28 15.73 18.17
CA ASN A 304 11.26 16.20 16.79
C ASN A 304 10.01 17.04 16.46
N THR A 305 9.59 17.88 17.38
CA THR A 305 8.42 18.77 17.22
C THR A 305 8.59 19.83 16.14
N ASP A 306 9.83 20.17 15.73
CA ASP A 306 10.10 21.02 14.57
C ASP A 306 9.92 20.24 13.26
N TYR A 307 8.72 19.67 13.10
CA TYR A 307 8.36 18.89 11.92
C TYR A 307 8.22 19.77 10.67
N ALA A 308 7.77 20.99 10.83
CA ALA A 308 7.70 21.99 9.76
C ALA A 308 9.06 22.20 9.06
N ALA A 309 10.16 22.30 9.83
CA ALA A 309 11.50 22.39 9.25
C ALA A 309 11.90 21.08 8.53
N THR A 310 11.49 19.95 9.05
CA THR A 310 11.74 18.64 8.41
C THR A 310 11.02 18.53 7.06
N LEU A 311 9.78 19.01 6.95
CA LEU A 311 9.03 19.06 5.68
C LEU A 311 9.69 20.01 4.67
N ARG A 312 10.11 21.21 5.08
CA ARG A 312 10.85 22.14 4.20
C ARG A 312 12.15 21.52 3.70
N PHE A 313 12.86 20.81 4.56
CA PHE A 313 14.06 20.09 4.18
C PHE A 313 13.76 18.97 3.18
N ALA A 314 12.76 18.14 3.43
CA ALA A 314 12.34 17.07 2.52
C ALA A 314 11.92 17.62 1.14
N ALA A 315 11.18 18.73 1.11
CA ALA A 315 10.82 19.41 -0.13
C ALA A 315 12.06 19.88 -0.91
N SER A 316 13.11 20.39 -0.23
CA SER A 316 14.37 20.79 -0.85
C SER A 316 15.14 19.62 -1.49
N LEU A 317 14.86 18.40 -1.05
CA LEU A 317 15.41 17.17 -1.63
C LEU A 317 14.58 16.65 -2.83
N GLY A 318 13.47 17.31 -3.17
CA GLY A 318 12.57 16.92 -4.26
C GLY A 318 11.43 15.99 -3.83
N VAL A 319 11.22 15.76 -2.53
CA VAL A 319 10.11 15.01 -1.99
C VAL A 319 8.82 15.83 -2.08
N ARG A 320 7.70 15.19 -2.45
CA ARG A 320 6.38 15.83 -2.57
C ARG A 320 5.33 15.18 -1.66
N TYR A 321 5.61 13.99 -1.14
CA TYR A 321 4.69 13.21 -0.32
C TYR A 321 5.33 12.98 1.04
N ALA A 322 4.60 13.29 2.10
CA ALA A 322 5.02 13.03 3.46
C ALA A 322 3.93 12.27 4.22
N THR A 323 4.35 11.39 5.08
CA THR A 323 3.47 10.78 6.09
C THR A 323 4.05 11.04 7.47
N CYS A 324 3.19 11.21 8.43
CA CYS A 324 3.59 11.22 9.84
C CYS A 324 2.66 10.35 10.68
N SER A 325 3.13 9.98 11.85
CA SER A 325 2.39 9.12 12.76
C SER A 325 2.68 9.49 14.22
N GLY A 326 1.76 9.19 15.10
CA GLY A 326 2.10 9.03 16.52
C GLY A 326 2.93 7.75 16.73
N LEU A 327 3.39 7.53 17.95
CA LEU A 327 4.19 6.36 18.26
C LEU A 327 3.30 5.12 18.37
N ILE A 328 3.54 4.11 17.54
CA ILE A 328 2.80 2.84 17.58
C ILE A 328 3.10 2.14 18.92
N PRO A 329 2.09 1.77 19.73
CA PRO A 329 2.30 1.20 21.07
C PRO A 329 2.67 -0.28 20.98
N SER A 330 3.83 -0.57 20.40
CA SER A 330 4.41 -1.92 20.31
C SER A 330 5.93 -1.87 20.20
N GLY A 331 6.59 -2.96 20.48
CA GLY A 331 8.04 -3.08 20.40
C GLY A 331 8.80 -2.11 21.31
N SER A 332 9.89 -1.50 20.83
CA SER A 332 10.66 -0.52 21.59
C SER A 332 9.86 0.73 21.97
N ALA A 333 8.81 1.08 21.21
CA ALA A 333 7.97 2.23 21.53
C ALA A 333 7.17 2.06 22.84
N GLU A 334 7.10 0.85 23.39
CA GLU A 334 6.52 0.58 24.72
C GLU A 334 7.50 0.72 25.87
N GLY A 335 8.79 0.85 25.60
CA GLY A 335 9.81 1.08 26.61
C GLY A 335 9.60 2.41 27.36
N ALA A 336 10.05 2.49 28.59
CA ALA A 336 9.88 3.69 29.44
C ALA A 336 10.47 4.96 28.80
N GLU A 337 11.64 4.84 28.17
CA GLU A 337 12.30 5.94 27.46
C GLU A 337 11.45 6.45 26.30
N SER A 338 10.96 5.56 25.45
CA SER A 338 10.08 5.89 24.32
C SER A 338 8.76 6.51 24.77
N ARG A 339 8.13 5.95 25.80
CA ARG A 339 6.87 6.49 26.33
C ARG A 339 7.05 7.92 26.88
N ALA A 340 8.20 8.25 27.43
CA ALA A 340 8.51 9.59 27.91
C ALA A 340 8.57 10.65 26.78
N THR A 341 8.75 10.21 25.53
CA THR A 341 8.77 11.09 24.35
C THR A 341 7.41 11.25 23.68
N ARG A 342 6.35 10.57 24.17
CA ARG A 342 5.01 10.63 23.56
C ARG A 342 4.44 12.04 23.64
N LEU A 343 3.95 12.55 22.53
CA LEU A 343 3.25 13.83 22.49
C LEU A 343 1.88 13.74 23.14
N THR A 344 1.48 14.82 23.81
CA THR A 344 0.09 15.02 24.20
C THR A 344 -0.75 15.35 22.96
N GLU A 345 -2.07 15.16 23.04
CA GLU A 345 -3.01 15.55 21.97
C GLU A 345 -2.80 17.01 21.56
N GLN A 346 -2.72 17.93 22.53
CA GLN A 346 -2.50 19.34 22.26
C GLN A 346 -1.18 19.61 21.52
N ALA A 347 -0.08 18.98 21.96
CA ALA A 347 1.21 19.16 21.32
C ALA A 347 1.23 18.58 19.90
N LEU A 348 0.60 17.41 19.68
CA LEU A 348 0.48 16.80 18.38
C LEU A 348 -0.38 17.66 17.42
N THR A 349 -1.50 18.20 17.92
CA THR A 349 -2.35 19.14 17.15
C THR A 349 -1.57 20.34 16.68
N GLN A 350 -0.75 20.96 17.56
CA GLN A 350 0.07 22.09 17.20
C GLN A 350 1.11 21.73 16.12
N VAL A 351 1.83 20.61 16.29
CA VAL A 351 2.81 20.15 15.29
C VAL A 351 2.17 19.93 13.93
N LEU A 352 0.97 19.32 13.89
CA LEU A 352 0.25 19.09 12.64
C LEU A 352 -0.26 20.37 12.02
N GLN A 353 -0.72 21.33 12.82
CA GLN A 353 -1.18 22.63 12.33
C GLN A 353 -0.04 23.41 11.65
N GLU A 354 1.16 23.40 12.25
CA GLU A 354 2.35 24.01 11.65
C GLU A 354 2.80 23.26 10.39
N ALA A 355 2.66 21.94 10.37
CA ALA A 355 2.98 21.10 9.22
C ALA A 355 2.04 21.35 8.03
N GLU A 356 0.72 21.43 8.26
CA GLU A 356 -0.27 21.69 7.21
C GLU A 356 -0.01 23.05 6.52
N ALA A 357 0.28 24.11 7.28
CA ALA A 357 0.63 25.40 6.71
C ALA A 357 1.84 25.33 5.78
N VAL A 358 2.82 24.48 6.12
CA VAL A 358 4.05 24.31 5.32
C VAL A 358 3.78 23.48 4.07
N VAL A 359 2.99 22.40 4.15
CA VAL A 359 2.72 21.58 2.97
C VAL A 359 1.85 22.33 1.97
N GLU A 360 0.91 23.16 2.42
CA GLU A 360 0.15 24.07 1.55
C GLU A 360 1.07 25.06 0.83
N GLU A 361 1.98 25.72 1.58
CA GLU A 361 2.98 26.66 1.01
C GLU A 361 3.85 26.00 -0.06
N LEU A 362 4.28 24.73 0.18
CA LEU A 362 5.24 24.04 -0.66
C LEU A 362 4.59 23.20 -1.78
N GLY A 363 3.25 23.08 -1.81
CA GLY A 363 2.52 22.18 -2.71
C GLY A 363 2.91 20.71 -2.49
N MET A 364 3.07 20.31 -1.24
CA MET A 364 3.27 18.92 -0.82
C MET A 364 1.94 18.29 -0.40
N GLU A 365 1.94 16.96 -0.26
CA GLU A 365 0.85 16.20 0.36
C GLU A 365 1.33 15.64 1.69
N LEU A 366 0.47 15.70 2.72
CA LEU A 366 0.73 15.16 4.05
C LEU A 366 -0.42 14.27 4.51
N ASP A 367 -0.09 13.04 4.91
CA ASP A 367 -1.02 12.13 5.57
C ASP A 367 -0.59 11.86 7.01
N PHE A 368 -1.53 12.00 7.94
CA PHE A 368 -1.38 11.49 9.30
C PHE A 368 -1.93 10.06 9.37
N THR A 369 -1.12 9.09 9.77
CA THR A 369 -1.43 7.64 9.58
C THR A 369 -1.76 6.89 10.87
N SER A 370 -1.96 7.59 12.00
CA SER A 370 -2.21 6.95 13.30
C SER A 370 -3.65 7.13 13.78
N PRO A 371 -4.51 6.11 13.62
CA PRO A 371 -5.87 6.17 14.14
C PRO A 371 -5.88 6.25 15.67
N GLY A 372 -6.80 7.05 16.23
CA GLY A 372 -7.03 7.15 17.68
C GLY A 372 -6.04 8.06 18.45
N TRP A 373 -5.18 8.80 17.74
CA TRP A 373 -4.30 9.79 18.37
C TRP A 373 -4.92 11.16 18.51
N LEU A 374 -5.77 11.53 17.57
CA LEU A 374 -6.54 12.78 17.57
C LEU A 374 -7.99 12.47 17.21
N PRO A 375 -8.97 13.24 17.76
CA PRO A 375 -10.35 13.16 17.33
C PRO A 375 -10.50 13.47 15.83
N GLU A 376 -11.47 12.84 15.17
CA GLU A 376 -11.76 13.09 13.75
C GLU A 376 -12.03 14.57 13.46
N GLU A 377 -12.82 15.21 14.35
CA GLU A 377 -13.13 16.64 14.22
C GLU A 377 -11.89 17.52 14.24
N THR A 378 -10.87 17.19 15.06
CA THR A 378 -9.58 17.88 15.10
C THR A 378 -8.82 17.68 13.79
N LEU A 379 -8.76 16.46 13.27
CA LEU A 379 -8.08 16.16 12.00
C LEU A 379 -8.73 16.89 10.82
N ARG A 380 -10.06 16.92 10.76
CA ARG A 380 -10.80 17.66 9.73
C ARG A 380 -10.59 19.18 9.85
N ALA A 381 -10.58 19.71 11.07
CA ALA A 381 -10.32 21.13 11.32
C ALA A 381 -8.90 21.56 10.91
N LEU A 382 -7.94 20.63 10.91
CA LEU A 382 -6.58 20.85 10.43
C LEU A 382 -6.47 20.81 8.89
N GLY A 383 -7.53 20.48 8.17
CA GLY A 383 -7.49 20.35 6.70
C GLY A 383 -7.03 18.99 6.18
N LEU A 384 -6.77 18.02 7.07
CA LEU A 384 -6.38 16.67 6.66
C LEU A 384 -7.53 15.96 5.94
N HIS A 385 -7.28 15.57 4.70
CA HIS A 385 -8.30 14.93 3.85
C HIS A 385 -8.49 13.45 4.20
N LEU A 386 -7.41 12.78 4.59
CA LEU A 386 -7.43 11.38 4.99
C LEU A 386 -7.55 11.26 6.51
N ILE A 387 -8.67 10.71 6.97
CA ILE A 387 -8.84 10.38 8.39
C ILE A 387 -8.35 8.94 8.59
N PRO A 388 -7.31 8.73 9.41
CA PRO A 388 -6.73 7.41 9.59
C PRO A 388 -7.72 6.47 10.31
N SER A 389 -7.83 5.25 9.83
CA SER A 389 -8.62 4.18 10.41
C SER A 389 -7.78 2.91 10.59
N CYS A 390 -8.24 1.99 11.45
CA CYS A 390 -7.57 0.71 11.61
C CYS A 390 -7.75 -0.14 10.34
N GLY A 391 -6.65 -0.52 9.70
CA GLY A 391 -6.69 -1.36 8.50
C GLY A 391 -6.50 -2.86 8.78
N ALA A 392 -6.35 -3.28 10.04
CA ALA A 392 -6.03 -4.65 10.40
C ALA A 392 -7.06 -5.66 9.86
N CYS A 393 -6.61 -6.68 9.13
CA CYS A 393 -7.45 -7.64 8.40
C CYS A 393 -8.51 -7.01 7.48
N LEU A 394 -8.41 -5.73 7.16
CA LEU A 394 -9.32 -5.00 6.29
C LEU A 394 -8.56 -4.47 5.08
N SER A 395 -7.99 -3.26 5.16
CA SER A 395 -7.22 -2.69 4.05
C SER A 395 -5.80 -3.24 3.95
N ASN A 396 -5.21 -3.67 5.05
CA ASN A 396 -3.87 -4.22 5.08
C ASN A 396 -3.72 -5.40 6.04
N MET A 397 -2.80 -6.29 5.71
CA MET A 397 -2.26 -7.34 6.56
C MET A 397 -0.74 -7.38 6.36
N ALA A 398 -0.04 -8.22 7.11
CA ALA A 398 1.39 -8.37 6.93
C ALA A 398 1.84 -9.83 7.02
N LEU A 399 3.03 -10.10 6.49
CA LEU A 399 3.75 -11.36 6.64
C LEU A 399 5.02 -11.11 7.46
N ALA A 400 5.22 -11.94 8.48
CA ALA A 400 6.46 -12.01 9.22
C ALA A 400 7.58 -12.63 8.35
N PRO A 401 8.87 -12.57 8.76
CA PRO A 401 9.98 -13.09 7.96
C PRO A 401 9.90 -14.57 7.59
N ASP A 402 9.13 -15.37 8.35
CA ASP A 402 8.88 -16.80 8.12
C ASP A 402 7.59 -17.09 7.31
N GLY A 403 6.93 -16.05 6.80
CA GLY A 403 5.68 -16.17 6.04
C GLY A 403 4.42 -16.30 6.92
N SER A 404 4.53 -16.15 8.23
CA SER A 404 3.39 -16.10 9.15
C SER A 404 2.51 -14.89 8.84
N ILE A 405 1.20 -15.11 8.71
CA ILE A 405 0.20 -14.07 8.39
C ILE A 405 -0.25 -13.39 9.67
N ILE A 406 -0.15 -12.08 9.73
CA ILE A 406 -0.54 -11.25 10.89
C ILE A 406 -1.52 -10.13 10.48
N PRO A 407 -2.37 -9.67 11.42
CA PRO A 407 -3.43 -8.68 11.12
C PRO A 407 -2.93 -7.35 10.57
N CYS A 408 -1.77 -6.87 11.01
CA CYS A 408 -1.07 -5.72 10.46
C CYS A 408 0.43 -5.79 10.83
N GLN A 409 1.26 -4.98 10.18
CA GLN A 409 2.73 -4.96 10.37
C GLN A 409 3.19 -4.72 11.84
N SER A 410 2.34 -4.11 12.66
CA SER A 410 2.68 -3.82 14.07
C SER A 410 2.22 -4.91 15.04
N TRP A 411 1.56 -5.95 14.55
CA TRP A 411 0.96 -7.01 15.37
C TRP A 411 1.83 -8.27 15.41
N LEU A 412 3.10 -8.11 15.79
CA LEU A 412 4.15 -9.12 15.70
C LEU A 412 4.32 -9.99 16.96
N SER A 413 3.60 -9.70 18.05
CA SER A 413 3.68 -10.44 19.31
C SER A 413 2.54 -11.44 19.52
N SER A 414 1.49 -11.39 18.70
CA SER A 414 0.34 -12.29 18.82
C SER A 414 0.51 -13.54 17.95
N ALA A 415 -0.28 -14.57 18.25
CA ALA A 415 -0.33 -15.77 17.41
C ALA A 415 -0.69 -15.39 15.95
N PRO A 416 -0.03 -15.97 14.93
CA PRO A 416 -0.36 -15.72 13.55
C PRO A 416 -1.78 -16.21 13.20
N LEU A 417 -2.35 -15.68 12.12
CA LEU A 417 -3.62 -16.14 11.57
C LEU A 417 -3.45 -17.40 10.71
N GLY A 418 -2.25 -17.68 10.27
CA GLY A 418 -1.83 -18.79 9.43
C GLY A 418 -0.45 -18.51 8.86
N ASN A 419 -0.02 -19.27 7.86
CA ASN A 419 1.24 -19.08 7.15
C ASN A 419 1.00 -19.11 5.64
N MET A 420 1.53 -18.12 4.91
CA MET A 420 1.26 -17.94 3.49
C MET A 420 1.86 -19.04 2.60
N LEU A 421 2.84 -19.80 3.09
CA LEU A 421 3.43 -20.91 2.34
C LEU A 421 2.62 -22.21 2.45
N THR A 422 1.95 -22.44 3.56
CA THR A 422 1.35 -23.74 3.89
C THR A 422 -0.17 -23.73 3.83
N ASP A 423 -0.79 -22.62 4.24
CA ASP A 423 -2.22 -22.58 4.46
C ASP A 423 -2.98 -22.10 3.21
N ASP A 424 -4.25 -22.52 3.12
CA ASP A 424 -5.16 -22.01 2.11
C ASP A 424 -5.64 -20.61 2.48
N TRP A 425 -5.52 -19.66 1.53
CA TRP A 425 -5.88 -18.27 1.79
C TRP A 425 -7.33 -18.07 2.22
N ALA A 426 -8.27 -18.76 1.54
CA ALA A 426 -9.68 -18.61 1.85
C ALA A 426 -10.01 -19.08 3.28
N SER A 427 -9.34 -20.13 3.73
CA SER A 427 -9.46 -20.63 5.11
C SER A 427 -8.93 -19.63 6.13
N VAL A 428 -7.80 -18.94 5.85
CA VAL A 428 -7.24 -17.91 6.72
C VAL A 428 -8.14 -16.68 6.74
N TRP A 429 -8.54 -16.18 5.57
CA TRP A 429 -9.36 -14.98 5.43
C TRP A 429 -10.74 -15.11 6.10
N ASN A 430 -11.36 -16.28 5.98
CA ASN A 430 -12.68 -16.56 6.54
C ASN A 430 -12.62 -17.15 7.96
N SER A 431 -11.44 -17.28 8.56
CA SER A 431 -11.33 -17.73 9.95
C SER A 431 -12.09 -16.79 10.89
N GLU A 432 -12.67 -17.33 11.95
CA GLU A 432 -13.42 -16.55 12.96
C GLU A 432 -12.61 -15.37 13.48
N ARG A 433 -11.33 -15.59 13.79
CA ARG A 433 -10.43 -14.56 14.31
C ARG A 433 -10.17 -13.47 13.27
N CYS A 434 -9.87 -13.82 12.01
CA CYS A 434 -9.63 -12.83 10.96
C CYS A 434 -10.91 -12.02 10.67
N ALA A 435 -12.06 -12.69 10.61
CA ALA A 435 -13.35 -12.05 10.40
C ALA A 435 -13.73 -11.10 11.55
N ALA A 436 -13.47 -11.48 12.80
CA ALA A 436 -13.73 -10.62 13.97
C ALA A 436 -12.86 -9.36 13.95
N ILE A 437 -11.55 -9.48 13.68
CA ILE A 437 -10.65 -8.32 13.57
C ILE A 437 -11.09 -7.41 12.42
N ARG A 438 -11.45 -7.97 11.26
CA ARG A 438 -11.93 -7.21 10.10
C ARG A 438 -13.22 -6.46 10.41
N ALA A 439 -14.18 -7.11 11.06
CA ALA A 439 -15.44 -6.49 11.44
C ALA A 439 -15.22 -5.31 12.41
N GLU A 440 -14.26 -5.43 13.32
CA GLU A 440 -13.89 -4.32 14.20
C GLU A 440 -13.25 -3.17 13.43
N SER A 441 -12.29 -3.46 12.54
CA SER A 441 -11.68 -2.45 11.67
C SER A 441 -12.68 -1.74 10.76
N ALA A 442 -13.69 -2.46 10.27
CA ALA A 442 -14.72 -1.92 9.36
C ALA A 442 -15.70 -0.95 10.04
N LYS A 443 -15.78 -0.95 11.35
CA LYS A 443 -16.61 0.02 12.09
C LYS A 443 -16.12 1.46 11.94
N MET A 444 -14.90 1.64 11.41
CA MET A 444 -14.32 2.96 11.16
C MET A 444 -14.26 3.86 12.41
N ASP A 445 -14.08 3.25 13.60
CA ASP A 445 -14.04 3.97 14.88
C ASP A 445 -12.80 4.86 15.02
N HIS A 446 -11.99 5.00 13.97
CA HIS A 446 -10.76 5.79 13.94
C HIS A 446 -9.78 5.50 15.08
N VAL A 447 -9.92 4.33 15.71
CA VAL A 447 -9.09 3.86 16.82
C VAL A 447 -8.23 2.69 16.34
N CYS A 448 -6.97 2.70 16.73
CA CYS A 448 -6.11 1.53 16.52
C CYS A 448 -6.43 0.44 17.54
N GLN A 449 -6.73 -0.77 17.10
CA GLN A 449 -7.02 -1.90 18.00
C GLN A 449 -5.86 -2.21 18.97
N LEU A 450 -4.61 -1.85 18.62
CA LEU A 450 -3.46 -1.95 19.53
C LEU A 450 -3.46 -0.89 20.63
N GLN A 451 -4.16 0.24 20.44
CA GLN A 451 -4.28 1.31 21.45
C GLN A 451 -5.47 1.10 22.38
N GLY A 452 -6.56 0.51 21.90
CA GLY A 452 -7.87 0.43 22.58
C GLY A 452 -7.94 -0.52 23.78
N GLY A 453 -6.84 -1.02 24.31
CA GLY A 453 -6.84 -1.81 25.56
C GLY A 453 -7.42 -3.22 25.45
N ASN A 454 -7.89 -3.66 24.31
CA ASN A 454 -8.28 -5.05 24.05
C ASN A 454 -7.04 -5.97 23.85
N ARG A 455 -6.03 -5.76 24.70
CA ARG A 455 -5.05 -6.81 25.01
C ARG A 455 -5.70 -7.79 25.96
N GLU A 456 -6.90 -8.25 25.60
CA GLU A 456 -7.51 -9.33 26.34
C GLU A 456 -6.64 -10.57 26.20
N GLU A 457 -6.27 -11.04 27.32
CA GLU A 457 -6.11 -12.37 27.90
C GLU A 457 -6.35 -13.59 26.98
N GLY A 458 -6.80 -13.48 25.74
CA GLY A 458 -6.87 -14.50 24.69
C GLY A 458 -5.53 -14.85 24.02
N ALA A 459 -4.43 -14.18 24.34
CA ALA A 459 -3.08 -14.50 23.83
C ALA A 459 -2.30 -15.47 24.74
N ARG A 460 -2.95 -16.09 25.71
CA ARG A 460 -2.40 -17.19 26.49
C ARG A 460 -3.17 -18.46 26.17
N CYS A 461 -2.88 -19.03 25.02
CA CYS A 461 -3.00 -20.48 24.77
C CYS A 461 -2.12 -20.83 23.58
#